data_67bbf7eb7c236eba2582b855d0ecee1e
#
_entry.id   67bbf7eb7c236eba2582b855d0ecee1e
#
_cell.length_a   1.000
_cell.length_b   1.000
_cell.length_c   1.000
_cell.angle_alpha   90.00
_cell.angle_beta   90.00
_cell.angle_gamma   90.00
#
_symmetry.space_group_name_H-M   'P 1'
#
loop_
_entity.id
_entity.type
_entity.pdbx_description
1 polymer ?
#
loop_
_entity_poly.entity_id
_entity_poly.type
_entity_poly.pdbx_seq_one_letter_code
_entity_poly.pdbx_strand_id
1 'polypeptide(L)'
;YIVFEAGSVRVRRQIHLQPVQLAAEKMNEYCKKGSRYLKLHGPVALAEKVVGKVKNKNKAAVIYQKWLPKHLPSKAELERQRQEHFSWEPTFSVVVPLYKTPEKYLQQLVDSIEAQTYGNWELCLSDGSGADSPLTDYLNRLEKSDDRIRVIRNDQALQIAENTNAAMKAATGDFIVFADHDDELTPDALFRCVKALNEDPELKVLYSDEDKMSMDGHKFFQPHFKPDFNIDLLCTVNYICHLFVVKKEIVDQIGMLKKEFDGAQDYDFVFRCVEAAGREQIHHIPRILYHWRCHEDSTAENPESKMYAFDAGARAIKAHYDRIGVPVEIEKGEYLGLYRTKFLWEEKPLISIIIPNKDHIDDLKRCIDSIEEKATYRN
;
A
#
# COMPACT_ATOMS: atom_id res chain seq x y z
N TYR A 1 -4.28 -28.85 -1.90
CA TYR A 1 -5.47 -29.20 -1.12
C TYR A 1 -5.16 -30.40 -0.22
N ILE A 2 -5.49 -30.29 1.07
CA ILE A 2 -5.47 -31.40 2.01
C ILE A 2 -6.92 -31.89 2.11
N VAL A 3 -7.20 -33.10 1.64
CA VAL A 3 -8.52 -33.72 1.78
C VAL A 3 -8.40 -34.74 2.90
N PHE A 4 -9.20 -34.57 3.94
CA PHE A 4 -9.36 -35.58 5.00
C PHE A 4 -10.48 -36.52 4.63
N GLU A 5 -10.15 -37.75 4.27
CA GLU A 5 -11.07 -38.88 4.28
C GLU A 5 -10.72 -39.82 5.43
N ALA A 6 -11.75 -40.37 6.08
CA ALA A 6 -11.69 -41.18 7.26
C ALA A 6 -10.43 -42.07 7.37
N GLY A 7 -9.45 -41.63 8.17
CA GLY A 7 -8.34 -42.47 8.64
C GLY A 7 -7.07 -42.47 7.79
N SER A 8 -6.94 -41.68 6.70
CA SER A 8 -5.67 -41.56 5.95
C SER A 8 -5.44 -40.18 5.36
N VAL A 9 -4.21 -39.64 5.52
CA VAL A 9 -3.77 -38.40 4.88
C VAL A 9 -3.17 -38.76 3.52
N ARG A 10 -3.81 -38.38 2.43
CA ARG A 10 -3.22 -38.43 1.09
C ARG A 10 -2.84 -37.03 0.63
N VAL A 11 -1.54 -36.76 0.58
CA VAL A 11 -0.98 -35.57 -0.06
C VAL A 11 -0.87 -35.84 -1.56
N ARG A 12 -1.78 -35.27 -2.38
CA ARG A 12 -1.60 -35.24 -3.83
C ARG A 12 -0.85 -33.96 -4.22
N ARG A 13 0.39 -34.13 -4.64
CA ARG A 13 1.14 -33.10 -5.37
C ARG A 13 0.54 -32.95 -6.79
N GLN A 14 -0.22 -31.87 -7.03
CA GLN A 14 -0.60 -31.45 -8.38
C GLN A 14 0.16 -30.16 -8.70
N ILE A 15 1.31 -30.28 -9.35
CA ILE A 15 2.22 -29.14 -9.57
C ILE A 15 2.01 -28.45 -10.93
N HIS A 16 1.20 -28.98 -11.86
CA HIS A 16 1.17 -28.44 -13.23
C HIS A 16 -0.18 -28.09 -13.85
N LEU A 17 -1.29 -28.13 -13.11
CA LEU A 17 -2.61 -27.77 -13.65
C LEU A 17 -3.22 -26.50 -13.04
N GLN A 18 -2.58 -25.89 -12.04
CA GLN A 18 -3.12 -24.73 -11.33
C GLN A 18 -3.33 -23.46 -12.20
N PRO A 19 -2.42 -23.05 -13.09
CA PRO A 19 -2.65 -21.83 -13.89
C PRO A 19 -3.81 -21.98 -14.88
N VAL A 20 -3.96 -23.17 -15.45
CA VAL A 20 -5.05 -23.44 -16.44
C VAL A 20 -6.42 -23.56 -15.73
N GLN A 21 -6.47 -24.18 -14.55
CA GLN A 21 -7.70 -24.26 -13.77
C GLN A 21 -8.11 -22.89 -13.21
N LEU A 22 -7.17 -22.10 -12.69
CA LEU A 22 -7.42 -20.72 -12.23
C LEU A 22 -7.89 -19.81 -13.37
N ALA A 23 -7.25 -19.92 -14.55
CA ALA A 23 -7.68 -19.19 -15.74
C ALA A 23 -9.09 -19.62 -16.19
N ALA A 24 -9.39 -20.92 -16.10
CA ALA A 24 -10.71 -21.46 -16.42
C ALA A 24 -11.77 -21.02 -15.40
N GLU A 25 -11.44 -20.95 -14.11
CA GLU A 25 -12.34 -20.45 -13.06
C GLU A 25 -12.60 -18.95 -13.20
N LYS A 26 -11.56 -18.14 -13.43
CA LYS A 26 -11.70 -16.71 -13.76
C LYS A 26 -12.54 -16.50 -15.02
N MET A 27 -12.25 -17.26 -16.07
CA MET A 27 -13.05 -17.21 -17.30
C MET A 27 -14.51 -17.58 -17.03
N ASN A 28 -14.76 -18.60 -16.21
CA ASN A 28 -16.12 -19.03 -15.84
C ASN A 28 -16.85 -17.95 -15.01
N GLU A 29 -16.15 -17.26 -14.11
CA GLU A 29 -16.71 -16.15 -13.35
C GLU A 29 -17.02 -14.94 -14.25
N TYR A 30 -16.10 -14.57 -15.13
CA TYR A 30 -16.34 -13.56 -16.16
C TYR A 30 -17.49 -13.93 -17.08
N CYS A 31 -17.59 -15.21 -17.49
CA CYS A 31 -18.70 -15.73 -18.28
C CYS A 31 -20.02 -15.67 -17.51
N LYS A 32 -20.05 -16.02 -16.21
CA LYS A 32 -21.24 -15.89 -15.36
C LYS A 32 -21.69 -14.44 -15.19
N LYS A 33 -20.76 -13.51 -14.89
CA LYS A 33 -21.04 -12.07 -14.81
C LYS A 33 -21.50 -11.51 -16.16
N GLY A 34 -20.84 -11.90 -17.24
CA GLY A 34 -21.23 -11.55 -18.62
C GLY A 34 -22.58 -12.10 -19.02
N SER A 35 -22.86 -13.38 -18.71
CA SER A 35 -24.13 -14.02 -18.99
C SER A 35 -25.30 -13.40 -18.22
N ARG A 36 -25.09 -13.05 -16.94
CA ARG A 36 -26.10 -12.34 -16.14
C ARG A 36 -26.36 -10.94 -16.69
N TYR A 37 -25.33 -10.21 -17.08
CA TYR A 37 -25.47 -8.89 -17.69
C TYR A 37 -26.16 -8.98 -19.08
N LEU A 38 -25.78 -9.98 -19.88
CA LEU A 38 -26.38 -10.28 -21.18
C LEU A 38 -27.89 -10.56 -21.06
N LYS A 39 -28.30 -11.35 -20.06
CA LYS A 39 -29.73 -11.67 -19.78
C LYS A 39 -30.52 -10.43 -19.35
N LEU A 40 -29.92 -9.51 -18.63
CA LEU A 40 -30.57 -8.31 -18.09
C LEU A 40 -30.64 -7.15 -19.09
N HIS A 41 -29.62 -7.00 -19.94
CA HIS A 41 -29.43 -5.80 -20.75
C HIS A 41 -29.24 -6.09 -22.24
N GLY A 42 -29.18 -7.36 -22.66
CA GLY A 42 -29.00 -7.76 -24.03
C GLY A 42 -27.57 -7.75 -24.57
N PRO A 43 -27.33 -8.34 -25.77
CA PRO A 43 -25.97 -8.50 -26.32
C PRO A 43 -25.28 -7.19 -26.72
N VAL A 44 -26.05 -6.22 -27.20
CA VAL A 44 -25.50 -4.91 -27.62
C VAL A 44 -24.96 -4.17 -26.41
N ALA A 45 -25.72 -4.11 -25.32
CA ALA A 45 -25.30 -3.44 -24.09
C ALA A 45 -24.07 -4.13 -23.43
N LEU A 46 -23.97 -5.46 -23.55
CA LEU A 46 -22.77 -6.20 -23.10
C LEU A 46 -21.56 -5.84 -23.97
N ALA A 47 -21.71 -5.81 -25.28
CA ALA A 47 -20.63 -5.43 -26.20
C ALA A 47 -20.18 -3.99 -25.95
N GLU A 48 -21.11 -3.05 -25.80
CA GLU A 48 -20.82 -1.65 -25.47
C GLU A 48 -20.09 -1.52 -24.11
N LYS A 49 -20.51 -2.29 -23.09
CA LYS A 49 -19.87 -2.29 -21.78
C LYS A 49 -18.44 -2.84 -21.85
N VAL A 50 -18.20 -3.92 -22.60
CA VAL A 50 -16.86 -4.50 -22.77
C VAL A 50 -15.96 -3.53 -23.57
N VAL A 51 -16.46 -3.04 -24.70
CA VAL A 51 -15.74 -2.04 -25.54
C VAL A 51 -15.50 -0.75 -24.74
N GLY A 52 -16.49 -0.29 -23.98
CA GLY A 52 -16.39 0.86 -23.11
C GLY A 52 -15.33 0.69 -22.01
N LYS A 53 -15.27 -0.49 -21.36
CA LYS A 53 -14.24 -0.79 -20.37
C LYS A 53 -12.83 -0.78 -20.96
N VAL A 54 -12.64 -1.43 -22.12
CA VAL A 54 -11.34 -1.46 -22.82
C VAL A 54 -10.93 -0.07 -23.30
N LYS A 55 -11.86 0.65 -23.95
CA LYS A 55 -11.60 2.03 -24.41
C LYS A 55 -11.30 2.99 -23.24
N ASN A 56 -12.04 2.89 -22.14
CA ASN A 56 -11.84 3.76 -20.99
C ASN A 56 -10.54 3.44 -20.24
N LYS A 57 -10.16 2.17 -20.09
CA LYS A 57 -8.87 1.78 -19.51
C LYS A 57 -7.70 2.32 -20.32
N ASN A 58 -7.75 2.16 -21.65
CA ASN A 58 -6.72 2.70 -22.54
C ASN A 58 -6.71 4.23 -22.55
N LYS A 59 -7.89 4.88 -22.53
CA LYS A 59 -8.01 6.34 -22.48
C LYS A 59 -7.43 6.90 -21.17
N ALA A 60 -7.75 6.30 -20.03
CA ALA A 60 -7.23 6.72 -18.75
C ALA A 60 -5.68 6.60 -18.67
N ALA A 61 -5.13 5.49 -19.16
CA ALA A 61 -3.68 5.29 -19.22
C ALA A 61 -3.00 6.32 -20.11
N VAL A 62 -3.57 6.61 -21.30
CA VAL A 62 -3.04 7.64 -22.22
C VAL A 62 -3.13 9.03 -21.62
N ILE A 63 -4.21 9.35 -20.90
CA ILE A 63 -4.37 10.64 -20.20
C ILE A 63 -3.29 10.77 -19.13
N TYR A 64 -3.09 9.73 -18.30
CA TYR A 64 -2.12 9.75 -17.23
C TYR A 64 -0.68 9.91 -17.74
N GLN A 65 -0.29 9.18 -18.77
CA GLN A 65 1.03 9.32 -19.39
C GLN A 65 1.31 10.73 -19.95
N LYS A 66 0.27 11.48 -20.33
CA LYS A 66 0.38 12.88 -20.74
C LYS A 66 0.34 13.85 -19.56
N TRP A 67 -0.28 13.44 -18.47
CA TRP A 67 -0.45 14.25 -17.27
C TRP A 67 0.83 14.22 -16.41
N LEU A 68 1.37 13.03 -16.14
CA LEU A 68 2.51 12.83 -15.23
C LEU A 68 3.72 13.71 -15.56
N PRO A 69 4.25 13.77 -16.82
CA PRO A 69 5.42 14.61 -17.13
C PRO A 69 5.21 16.12 -16.91
N LYS A 70 3.96 16.55 -16.84
CA LYS A 70 3.62 17.97 -16.57
C LYS A 70 3.54 18.29 -15.08
N HIS A 71 3.48 17.25 -14.23
CA HIS A 71 3.33 17.35 -12.79
C HIS A 71 4.59 16.89 -12.03
N LEU A 72 5.52 16.24 -12.72
CA LEU A 72 6.87 16.01 -12.22
C LEU A 72 7.67 17.32 -12.28
N PRO A 73 8.63 17.51 -11.36
CA PRO A 73 9.47 18.70 -11.37
C PRO A 73 10.32 18.79 -12.65
N SER A 74 10.45 19.98 -13.20
CA SER A 74 11.37 20.25 -14.31
C SER A 74 12.82 20.20 -13.84
N LYS A 75 13.78 20.05 -14.75
CA LYS A 75 15.22 20.11 -14.41
C LYS A 75 15.60 21.40 -13.68
N ALA A 76 15.02 22.53 -14.11
CA ALA A 76 15.25 23.83 -13.46
C ALA A 76 14.67 23.87 -12.04
N GLU A 77 13.54 23.23 -11.82
CA GLU A 77 12.95 23.07 -10.47
C GLU A 77 13.83 22.20 -9.58
N LEU A 78 14.28 21.05 -10.08
CA LEU A 78 15.17 20.15 -9.33
C LEU A 78 16.49 20.86 -8.94
N GLU A 79 17.03 21.67 -9.84
CA GLU A 79 18.25 22.42 -9.55
C GLU A 79 18.02 23.50 -8.48
N ARG A 80 16.87 24.17 -8.52
CA ARG A 80 16.50 25.14 -7.48
C ARG A 80 16.31 24.46 -6.13
N GLN A 81 15.67 23.27 -6.10
CA GLN A 81 15.48 22.50 -4.87
C GLN A 81 16.81 22.08 -4.24
N ARG A 82 17.84 21.74 -5.03
CA ARG A 82 19.17 21.41 -4.49
C ARG A 82 19.86 22.59 -3.82
N GLN A 83 19.48 23.82 -4.15
CA GLN A 83 20.03 25.05 -3.60
C GLN A 83 19.17 25.64 -2.47
N GLU A 84 17.99 25.04 -2.23
CA GLU A 84 17.07 25.51 -1.18
C GLU A 84 17.58 25.04 0.19
N HIS A 85 17.67 25.94 1.16
CA HIS A 85 18.03 25.66 2.53
C HIS A 85 16.79 25.79 3.42
N PHE A 86 16.66 24.85 4.33
CA PHE A 86 15.58 24.82 5.29
C PHE A 86 16.06 25.25 6.68
N SER A 87 15.19 25.82 7.48
CA SER A 87 15.51 26.18 8.87
C SER A 87 15.70 24.94 9.75
N TRP A 88 15.05 23.85 9.39
CA TRP A 88 15.22 22.52 9.97
C TRP A 88 15.51 21.51 8.87
N GLU A 89 16.63 20.84 8.98
CA GLU A 89 17.12 19.87 7.99
C GLU A 89 17.22 18.46 8.61
N PRO A 90 16.08 17.76 8.85
CA PRO A 90 16.08 16.43 9.43
C PRO A 90 16.76 15.42 8.50
N THR A 91 17.38 14.39 9.09
CA THR A 91 17.93 13.27 8.36
C THR A 91 16.84 12.21 8.10
N PHE A 92 16.72 11.75 6.85
CA PHE A 92 15.84 10.66 6.48
C PHE A 92 16.61 9.34 6.35
N SER A 93 16.22 8.32 7.11
CA SER A 93 16.73 6.96 6.95
C SER A 93 15.81 6.19 6.02
N VAL A 94 16.23 5.93 4.78
CA VAL A 94 15.51 5.08 3.85
C VAL A 94 15.84 3.63 4.19
N VAL A 95 14.83 2.85 4.63
CA VAL A 95 14.98 1.45 5.04
C VAL A 95 14.46 0.53 3.97
N VAL A 96 15.30 -0.41 3.53
CA VAL A 96 15.00 -1.32 2.42
C VAL A 96 15.36 -2.76 2.78
N PRO A 97 14.38 -3.67 2.87
CA PRO A 97 14.63 -5.10 3.02
C PRO A 97 14.94 -5.73 1.64
N LEU A 98 16.07 -6.43 1.55
CA LEU A 98 16.48 -7.15 0.35
C LEU A 98 16.25 -8.66 0.56
N TYR A 99 15.73 -9.34 -0.45
CA TYR A 99 15.63 -10.80 -0.45
C TYR A 99 15.76 -11.34 -1.88
N LYS A 100 16.90 -11.91 -2.19
CA LYS A 100 17.23 -12.42 -3.54
C LYS A 100 16.91 -11.41 -4.65
N THR A 101 17.09 -10.14 -4.34
CA THR A 101 16.77 -9.01 -5.22
C THR A 101 17.64 -9.05 -6.48
N PRO A 102 17.08 -8.90 -7.68
CA PRO A 102 17.86 -8.70 -8.87
C PRO A 102 18.68 -7.39 -8.79
N GLU A 103 20.00 -7.46 -9.00
CA GLU A 103 20.94 -6.32 -8.90
C GLU A 103 20.44 -5.10 -9.70
N LYS A 104 19.87 -5.35 -10.89
CA LYS A 104 19.32 -4.29 -11.76
C LYS A 104 18.28 -3.41 -11.05
N TYR A 105 17.36 -4.01 -10.31
CA TYR A 105 16.29 -3.23 -9.65
C TYR A 105 16.81 -2.50 -8.43
N LEU A 106 17.68 -3.16 -7.66
CA LEU A 106 18.35 -2.49 -6.55
C LEU A 106 19.19 -1.29 -7.02
N GLN A 107 19.88 -1.41 -8.17
CA GLN A 107 20.61 -0.28 -8.76
C GLN A 107 19.66 0.88 -9.09
N GLN A 108 18.49 0.59 -9.70
CA GLN A 108 17.51 1.63 -10.04
C GLN A 108 16.94 2.33 -8.79
N LEU A 109 16.66 1.57 -7.73
CA LEU A 109 16.29 2.16 -6.45
C LEU A 109 17.40 3.07 -5.91
N VAL A 110 18.64 2.59 -5.84
CA VAL A 110 19.80 3.36 -5.37
C VAL A 110 19.97 4.64 -6.19
N ASP A 111 19.96 4.53 -7.52
CA ASP A 111 20.03 5.68 -8.43
C ASP A 111 18.94 6.71 -8.13
N SER A 112 17.72 6.27 -7.80
CA SER A 112 16.59 7.14 -7.46
C SER A 112 16.78 7.87 -6.12
N ILE A 113 17.48 7.25 -5.18
CA ILE A 113 17.81 7.83 -3.87
C ILE A 113 18.99 8.80 -4.00
N GLU A 114 20.03 8.44 -4.74
CA GLU A 114 21.16 9.33 -5.04
C GLU A 114 20.73 10.57 -5.83
N ALA A 115 19.68 10.45 -6.67
CA ALA A 115 19.12 11.55 -7.43
C ALA A 115 18.28 12.53 -6.60
N GLN A 116 18.00 12.25 -5.31
CA GLN A 116 17.19 13.12 -4.47
C GLN A 116 17.75 14.54 -4.41
N THR A 117 16.87 15.53 -4.51
CA THR A 117 17.26 16.95 -4.43
C THR A 117 17.53 17.40 -3.00
N TYR A 118 17.02 16.70 -2.00
CA TYR A 118 17.37 16.86 -0.61
C TYR A 118 18.44 15.84 -0.21
N GLY A 119 19.61 16.30 0.19
CA GLY A 119 20.80 15.47 0.36
C GLY A 119 21.01 14.85 1.75
N ASN A 120 20.23 15.26 2.77
CA ASN A 120 20.41 14.78 4.15
C ASN A 120 19.61 13.47 4.38
N TRP A 121 20.12 12.41 3.80
CA TRP A 121 19.56 11.06 3.91
C TRP A 121 20.66 10.01 4.16
N GLU A 122 20.27 8.89 4.71
CA GLU A 122 21.04 7.64 4.73
C GLU A 122 20.19 6.50 4.16
N LEU A 123 20.84 5.51 3.56
CA LEU A 123 20.20 4.34 3.00
C LEU A 123 20.61 3.08 3.79
N CYS A 124 19.65 2.45 4.46
CA CYS A 124 19.86 1.26 5.26
C CYS A 124 19.33 0.03 4.52
N LEU A 125 20.23 -0.74 3.93
CA LEU A 125 19.93 -1.96 3.17
C LEU A 125 20.10 -3.17 4.07
N SER A 126 19.05 -3.94 4.32
CA SER A 126 19.16 -5.20 5.06
C SER A 126 19.00 -6.38 4.10
N ASP A 127 20.08 -7.15 3.95
CA ASP A 127 20.05 -8.35 3.11
C ASP A 127 19.64 -9.57 3.93
N GLY A 128 18.37 -9.96 3.78
CA GLY A 128 17.78 -11.14 4.39
C GLY A 128 17.89 -12.40 3.54
N SER A 129 18.76 -12.43 2.52
CA SER A 129 18.94 -13.62 1.66
C SER A 129 19.70 -14.75 2.35
N GLY A 130 20.42 -14.46 3.43
CA GLY A 130 21.30 -15.38 4.13
C GLY A 130 22.73 -15.36 3.60
N ALA A 131 23.58 -16.29 4.06
CA ALA A 131 25.02 -16.32 3.78
C ALA A 131 25.38 -16.39 2.28
N ASP A 132 24.53 -17.03 1.47
CA ASP A 132 24.74 -17.20 0.02
C ASP A 132 24.02 -16.11 -0.81
N SER A 133 24.00 -14.88 -0.34
CA SER A 133 23.35 -13.77 -1.05
C SER A 133 23.98 -13.52 -2.42
N PRO A 134 23.17 -13.43 -3.50
CA PRO A 134 23.65 -13.09 -4.83
C PRO A 134 24.12 -11.63 -4.94
N LEU A 135 23.83 -10.80 -3.94
CA LEU A 135 24.15 -9.37 -3.93
C LEU A 135 25.46 -9.02 -3.22
N THR A 136 26.16 -9.99 -2.62
CA THR A 136 27.32 -9.74 -1.74
C THR A 136 28.35 -8.79 -2.38
N ASP A 137 28.76 -9.05 -3.61
CA ASP A 137 29.77 -8.22 -4.29
C ASP A 137 29.23 -6.83 -4.65
N TYR A 138 27.96 -6.73 -5.04
CA TYR A 138 27.32 -5.47 -5.35
C TYR A 138 27.18 -4.60 -4.09
N LEU A 139 26.70 -5.16 -3.00
CA LEU A 139 26.55 -4.47 -1.72
C LEU A 139 27.90 -3.99 -1.15
N ASN A 140 28.97 -4.79 -1.33
CA ASN A 140 30.32 -4.39 -0.94
C ASN A 140 30.83 -3.19 -1.78
N ARG A 141 30.43 -3.07 -3.03
CA ARG A 141 30.75 -1.89 -3.86
C ARG A 141 29.96 -0.67 -3.44
N LEU A 142 28.67 -0.82 -3.21
CA LEU A 142 27.77 0.26 -2.77
C LEU A 142 28.24 0.90 -1.46
N GLU A 143 28.50 0.09 -0.45
CA GLU A 143 28.95 0.58 0.88
C GLU A 143 30.28 1.35 0.83
N LYS A 144 31.10 1.09 -0.19
CA LYS A 144 32.37 1.80 -0.42
C LYS A 144 32.21 3.06 -1.29
N SER A 145 31.11 3.18 -2.03
CA SER A 145 30.89 4.27 -2.98
C SER A 145 30.30 5.51 -2.32
N ASP A 146 29.50 5.33 -1.25
CA ASP A 146 28.86 6.44 -0.55
C ASP A 146 28.73 6.12 0.95
N ASP A 147 29.31 6.95 1.82
CA ASP A 147 29.32 6.77 3.27
C ASP A 147 27.90 6.86 3.90
N ARG A 148 26.92 7.34 3.15
CA ARG A 148 25.51 7.36 3.55
C ARG A 148 24.80 6.01 3.38
N ILE A 149 25.43 5.04 2.69
CA ILE A 149 24.86 3.72 2.45
C ILE A 149 25.40 2.75 3.50
N ARG A 150 24.49 2.14 4.25
CA ARG A 150 24.77 1.13 5.26
C ARG A 150 24.18 -0.20 4.87
N VAL A 151 24.97 -1.26 4.90
CA VAL A 151 24.55 -2.61 4.54
C VAL A 151 24.55 -3.51 5.77
N ILE A 152 23.41 -4.07 6.09
CA ILE A 152 23.22 -5.07 7.13
C ILE A 152 23.15 -6.44 6.48
N ARG A 153 24.13 -7.29 6.75
CA ARG A 153 24.23 -8.65 6.25
C ARG A 153 23.72 -9.62 7.30
N ASN A 154 22.78 -10.47 6.93
CA ASN A 154 22.20 -11.44 7.81
C ASN A 154 22.67 -12.86 7.42
N ASP A 155 23.25 -13.59 8.37
CA ASP A 155 23.77 -14.95 8.12
C ASP A 155 22.65 -15.95 7.80
N GLN A 156 21.43 -15.69 8.23
CA GLN A 156 20.27 -16.51 7.97
C GLN A 156 19.23 -15.76 7.13
N ALA A 157 18.44 -16.52 6.36
CA ALA A 157 17.32 -15.95 5.63
C ALA A 157 16.26 -15.39 6.60
N LEU A 158 15.87 -14.14 6.40
CA LEU A 158 14.88 -13.45 7.22
C LEU A 158 13.55 -13.30 6.48
N GLN A 159 12.46 -13.33 7.25
CA GLN A 159 11.13 -12.91 6.76
C GLN A 159 11.05 -11.38 6.68
N ILE A 160 10.03 -10.89 6.00
CA ILE A 160 9.93 -9.46 5.64
C ILE A 160 9.96 -8.54 6.87
N ALA A 161 9.22 -8.82 7.92
CA ALA A 161 9.21 -7.98 9.12
C ALA A 161 10.58 -7.97 9.82
N GLU A 162 11.20 -9.15 9.99
CA GLU A 162 12.51 -9.27 10.64
C GLU A 162 13.61 -8.57 9.82
N ASN A 163 13.55 -8.69 8.51
CA ASN A 163 14.49 -8.08 7.58
C ASN A 163 14.36 -6.54 7.57
N THR A 164 13.13 -6.03 7.48
CA THR A 164 12.87 -4.59 7.59
C THR A 164 13.33 -4.05 8.95
N ASN A 165 13.06 -4.78 10.04
CA ASN A 165 13.51 -4.41 11.38
C ASN A 165 15.04 -4.35 11.51
N ALA A 166 15.78 -5.20 10.79
CA ALA A 166 17.23 -5.13 10.77
C ALA A 166 17.72 -3.83 10.10
N ALA A 167 17.10 -3.39 9.00
CA ALA A 167 17.36 -2.09 8.40
C ALA A 167 16.99 -0.92 9.34
N MET A 168 15.82 -0.99 9.98
CA MET A 168 15.36 0.03 10.93
C MET A 168 16.30 0.21 12.15
N LYS A 169 16.89 -0.88 12.64
CA LYS A 169 17.85 -0.83 13.76
C LYS A 169 19.14 -0.10 13.39
N ALA A 170 19.52 -0.08 12.12
CA ALA A 170 20.69 0.64 11.63
C ALA A 170 20.38 2.12 11.33
N ALA A 171 19.12 2.49 11.27
CA ALA A 171 18.65 3.83 10.98
C ALA A 171 18.97 4.80 12.15
N THR A 172 19.62 5.90 11.83
CA THR A 172 20.04 6.93 12.81
C THR A 172 19.36 8.28 12.57
N GLY A 173 18.65 8.44 11.45
CA GLY A 173 17.98 9.68 11.08
C GLY A 173 16.76 10.00 11.94
N ASP A 174 16.23 11.20 11.77
CA ASP A 174 15.08 11.72 12.50
C ASP A 174 13.76 11.08 12.03
N PHE A 175 13.71 10.72 10.74
CA PHE A 175 12.55 10.09 10.11
C PHE A 175 12.95 8.82 9.39
N ILE A 176 12.10 7.80 9.46
CA ILE A 176 12.21 6.54 8.73
C ILE A 176 11.33 6.62 7.48
N VAL A 177 11.90 6.29 6.33
CA VAL A 177 11.23 6.19 5.02
C VAL A 177 11.24 4.74 4.59
N PHE A 178 10.09 4.19 4.27
CA PHE A 178 9.98 2.80 3.82
C PHE A 178 9.99 2.73 2.30
N ALA A 179 10.82 1.87 1.75
CA ALA A 179 10.88 1.59 0.33
C ALA A 179 11.12 0.09 0.07
N ASP A 180 10.51 -0.42 -1.01
CA ASP A 180 10.75 -1.77 -1.48
C ASP A 180 11.94 -1.79 -2.45
N HIS A 181 12.64 -2.92 -2.48
CA HIS A 181 13.93 -3.08 -3.15
C HIS A 181 13.91 -2.99 -4.69
N ASP A 182 12.74 -3.00 -5.29
CA ASP A 182 12.51 -3.00 -6.73
C ASP A 182 11.73 -1.77 -7.23
N ASP A 183 11.45 -0.82 -6.35
CA ASP A 183 10.70 0.39 -6.62
C ASP A 183 11.62 1.61 -6.86
N GLU A 184 11.03 2.76 -7.15
CA GLU A 184 11.76 4.02 -7.36
C GLU A 184 11.04 5.20 -6.68
N LEU A 185 11.82 6.15 -6.16
CA LEU A 185 11.32 7.41 -5.65
C LEU A 185 11.44 8.50 -6.73
N THR A 186 10.51 9.46 -6.76
CA THR A 186 10.73 10.66 -7.59
C THR A 186 11.89 11.49 -7.01
N PRO A 187 12.65 12.23 -7.85
CA PRO A 187 13.86 12.93 -7.38
C PRO A 187 13.60 14.03 -6.36
N ASP A 188 12.35 14.46 -6.18
CA ASP A 188 11.95 15.47 -5.20
C ASP A 188 11.18 14.89 -3.99
N ALA A 189 11.17 13.58 -3.81
CA ALA A 189 10.37 12.94 -2.76
C ALA A 189 10.77 13.42 -1.35
N LEU A 190 12.04 13.34 -1.01
CA LEU A 190 12.54 13.79 0.30
C LEU A 190 12.48 15.32 0.47
N PHE A 191 12.67 16.07 -0.63
CA PHE A 191 12.48 17.53 -0.61
C PHE A 191 11.04 17.90 -0.25
N ARG A 192 10.03 17.18 -0.77
CA ARG A 192 8.63 17.44 -0.42
C ARG A 192 8.33 17.10 1.04
N CYS A 193 8.96 16.04 1.56
CA CYS A 193 8.85 15.71 2.97
C CYS A 193 9.44 16.79 3.86
N VAL A 194 10.69 17.21 3.63
CA VAL A 194 11.33 18.25 4.46
C VAL A 194 10.59 19.59 4.36
N LYS A 195 10.04 19.90 3.18
CA LYS A 195 9.24 21.12 3.00
C LYS A 195 7.97 21.07 3.88
N ALA A 196 7.21 19.98 3.86
CA ALA A 196 6.04 19.81 4.72
C ALA A 196 6.39 19.91 6.22
N LEU A 197 7.51 19.31 6.64
CA LEU A 197 8.00 19.38 8.01
C LEU A 197 8.45 20.78 8.44
N ASN A 198 8.92 21.63 7.52
CA ASN A 198 9.23 23.02 7.82
C ASN A 198 7.99 23.93 7.80
N GLU A 199 6.94 23.56 7.07
CA GLU A 199 5.64 24.24 7.11
C GLU A 199 4.88 23.91 8.40
N ASP A 200 5.01 22.65 8.90
CA ASP A 200 4.46 22.22 10.19
C ASP A 200 5.42 21.26 10.92
N PRO A 201 6.23 21.75 11.85
CA PRO A 201 7.21 20.95 12.61
C PRO A 201 6.60 19.91 13.58
N GLU A 202 5.31 19.99 13.86
CA GLU A 202 4.61 19.03 14.72
C GLU A 202 4.25 17.72 13.99
N LEU A 203 4.39 17.67 12.67
CA LEU A 203 4.10 16.48 11.88
C LEU A 203 5.02 15.31 12.25
N LYS A 204 4.42 14.13 12.37
CA LYS A 204 5.11 12.89 12.74
C LYS A 204 4.96 11.79 11.71
N VAL A 205 3.91 11.83 10.91
CA VAL A 205 3.63 10.86 9.85
C VAL A 205 3.33 11.60 8.56
N LEU A 206 4.04 11.23 7.49
CA LEU A 206 3.77 11.73 6.14
C LEU A 206 3.49 10.55 5.22
N TYR A 207 2.63 10.76 4.24
CA TYR A 207 2.45 9.82 3.13
C TYR A 207 2.12 10.57 1.84
N SER A 208 2.39 9.94 0.71
CA SER A 208 2.17 10.56 -0.59
C SER A 208 1.28 9.72 -1.50
N ASP A 209 0.89 10.30 -2.64
CA ASP A 209 0.37 9.56 -3.75
C ASP A 209 1.45 8.66 -4.36
N GLU A 210 1.02 7.62 -5.08
CA GLU A 210 1.87 6.68 -5.79
C GLU A 210 1.30 6.34 -7.16
N ASP A 211 2.09 5.76 -8.01
CA ASP A 211 1.62 5.11 -9.23
C ASP A 211 2.31 3.75 -9.43
N LYS A 212 1.95 3.08 -10.50
CA LYS A 212 2.59 1.83 -10.89
C LYS A 212 3.53 2.05 -12.06
N MET A 213 4.64 1.33 -12.02
CA MET A 213 5.69 1.35 -13.03
C MET A 213 5.84 -0.02 -13.68
N SER A 214 6.10 -0.05 -14.99
CA SER A 214 6.40 -1.29 -15.71
C SER A 214 7.76 -1.86 -15.32
N MET A 215 7.96 -3.16 -15.58
CA MET A 215 9.22 -3.89 -15.29
C MET A 215 10.48 -3.19 -15.83
N ASP A 216 10.36 -2.53 -16.98
CA ASP A 216 11.47 -1.83 -17.63
C ASP A 216 11.70 -0.40 -17.10
N GLY A 217 10.83 0.09 -16.18
CA GLY A 217 10.91 1.44 -15.62
C GLY A 217 10.43 2.57 -16.53
N HIS A 218 9.89 2.26 -17.72
CA HIS A 218 9.60 3.29 -18.73
C HIS A 218 8.14 3.72 -18.82
N LYS A 219 7.21 2.96 -18.25
CA LYS A 219 5.76 3.27 -18.33
C LYS A 219 5.18 3.37 -16.95
N PHE A 220 4.52 4.50 -16.68
CA PHE A 220 3.78 4.74 -15.45
C PHE A 220 2.28 4.65 -15.71
N PHE A 221 1.54 4.01 -14.79
CA PHE A 221 0.11 3.74 -14.96
C PHE A 221 -0.59 3.55 -13.63
N GLN A 222 -1.92 3.55 -13.63
CA GLN A 222 -2.76 3.33 -12.45
C GLN A 222 -2.35 4.18 -11.24
N PRO A 223 -2.35 5.54 -11.37
CA PRO A 223 -2.06 6.39 -10.22
C PRO A 223 -3.06 6.13 -9.10
N HIS A 224 -2.58 6.18 -7.88
CA HIS A 224 -3.36 6.16 -6.67
C HIS A 224 -3.26 7.54 -6.01
N PHE A 225 -4.20 8.41 -6.34
CA PHE A 225 -4.38 9.69 -5.67
C PHE A 225 -5.14 9.45 -4.37
N LYS A 226 -4.50 9.72 -3.27
CA LYS A 226 -4.99 9.41 -1.93
C LYS A 226 -5.74 10.59 -1.33
N PRO A 227 -6.72 10.37 -0.46
CA PRO A 227 -7.31 11.46 0.32
C PRO A 227 -6.40 11.86 1.48
N ASP A 228 -6.70 12.99 2.11
CA ASP A 228 -6.19 13.32 3.43
C ASP A 228 -6.56 12.21 4.42
N PHE A 229 -5.83 12.16 5.56
CA PHE A 229 -5.94 11.04 6.48
C PHE A 229 -7.37 10.74 6.92
N ASN A 230 -7.77 9.50 6.67
CA ASN A 230 -9.08 8.96 7.01
C ASN A 230 -8.94 7.55 7.61
N ILE A 231 -9.20 7.45 8.93
CA ILE A 231 -9.08 6.18 9.65
C ILE A 231 -10.11 5.14 9.20
N ASP A 232 -11.33 5.55 8.83
CA ASP A 232 -12.37 4.62 8.38
C ASP A 232 -11.99 3.99 7.03
N LEU A 233 -11.37 4.79 6.13
CA LEU A 233 -10.83 4.27 4.88
C LEU A 233 -9.65 3.33 5.16
N LEU A 234 -8.77 3.70 6.10
CA LEU A 234 -7.64 2.83 6.49
C LEU A 234 -8.15 1.51 7.08
N CYS A 235 -9.24 1.49 7.84
CA CYS A 235 -9.89 0.26 8.30
C CYS A 235 -10.57 -0.57 7.19
N THR A 236 -10.65 -0.04 5.97
CA THR A 236 -11.26 -0.73 4.82
C THR A 236 -10.21 -1.25 3.84
N VAL A 237 -9.12 -0.52 3.66
CA VAL A 237 -8.04 -0.83 2.73
C VAL A 237 -6.75 -0.15 3.18
N ASN A 238 -5.61 -0.82 3.02
CA ASN A 238 -4.30 -0.18 3.21
C ASN A 238 -4.04 0.80 2.06
N TYR A 239 -4.59 2.02 2.16
CA TYR A 239 -4.44 3.03 1.11
C TYR A 239 -3.17 3.88 1.25
N ILE A 240 -2.55 3.90 2.44
CA ILE A 240 -1.33 4.69 2.71
C ILE A 240 -0.14 4.08 1.98
N CYS A 241 0.13 2.80 2.16
CA CYS A 241 1.15 1.97 1.52
C CYS A 241 2.50 2.69 1.32
N HIS A 242 2.75 3.28 0.15
CA HIS A 242 3.96 4.03 -0.24
C HIS A 242 3.58 5.42 -0.79
N LEU A 243 4.39 6.46 -0.68
CA LEU A 243 5.53 6.60 0.19
C LEU A 243 5.03 6.75 1.64
N PHE A 244 5.65 6.09 2.59
CA PHE A 244 5.32 6.22 4.01
C PHE A 244 6.55 6.70 4.77
N VAL A 245 6.39 7.76 5.56
CA VAL A 245 7.45 8.39 6.33
C VAL A 245 6.97 8.60 7.76
N VAL A 246 7.76 8.20 8.73
CA VAL A 246 7.40 8.31 10.15
C VAL A 246 8.58 8.83 10.97
N LYS A 247 8.30 9.72 11.92
CA LYS A 247 9.29 10.22 12.87
C LYS A 247 9.83 9.07 13.73
N LYS A 248 11.15 8.97 13.86
CA LYS A 248 11.81 7.89 14.61
C LYS A 248 11.31 7.78 16.04
N GLU A 249 10.99 8.91 16.69
CA GLU A 249 10.37 8.96 18.01
C GLU A 249 9.12 8.09 18.15
N ILE A 250 8.24 8.09 17.11
CA ILE A 250 7.06 7.23 17.08
C ILE A 250 7.47 5.76 17.05
N VAL A 251 8.45 5.41 16.23
CA VAL A 251 8.95 4.02 16.12
C VAL A 251 9.53 3.54 17.46
N ASP A 252 10.29 4.39 18.13
CA ASP A 252 10.86 4.07 19.44
C ASP A 252 9.77 3.86 20.51
N GLN A 253 8.64 4.57 20.39
CA GLN A 253 7.49 4.46 21.30
C GLN A 253 6.67 3.17 21.06
N ILE A 254 6.36 2.85 19.80
CA ILE A 254 5.42 1.76 19.45
C ILE A 254 6.11 0.42 19.18
N GLY A 255 7.43 0.43 19.00
CA GLY A 255 8.20 -0.71 18.53
C GLY A 255 8.14 -0.90 17.01
N MET A 256 8.92 -1.84 16.52
CA MET A 256 9.10 -2.12 15.09
C MET A 256 7.98 -3.00 14.49
N LEU A 257 8.17 -3.46 13.25
CA LEU A 257 7.22 -4.37 12.59
C LEU A 257 7.13 -5.70 13.34
N LYS A 258 5.96 -6.33 13.31
CA LYS A 258 5.66 -7.57 14.02
C LYS A 258 5.49 -8.73 13.04
N LYS A 259 6.23 -9.81 13.27
CA LYS A 259 6.24 -11.02 12.44
C LYS A 259 4.86 -11.68 12.32
N GLU A 260 4.03 -11.58 13.36
CA GLU A 260 2.67 -12.14 13.35
C GLU A 260 1.76 -11.54 12.27
N PHE A 261 2.16 -10.40 11.68
CA PHE A 261 1.48 -9.74 10.57
C PHE A 261 2.21 -9.88 9.23
N ASP A 262 3.20 -10.77 9.11
CA ASP A 262 3.91 -10.95 7.83
C ASP A 262 2.93 -11.12 6.67
N GLY A 263 3.18 -10.33 5.60
CA GLY A 263 2.28 -10.14 4.46
C GLY A 263 1.37 -8.91 4.54
N ALA A 264 1.18 -8.34 5.74
CA ALA A 264 0.54 -7.05 6.01
C ALA A 264 1.17 -6.39 7.26
N GLN A 265 2.47 -6.62 7.46
CA GLN A 265 3.26 -6.08 8.58
C GLN A 265 3.33 -4.55 8.56
N ASP A 266 3.38 -3.98 7.36
CA ASP A 266 3.28 -2.55 7.09
C ASP A 266 1.93 -1.97 7.53
N TYR A 267 0.84 -2.69 7.29
CA TYR A 267 -0.51 -2.26 7.62
C TYR A 267 -0.73 -2.16 9.15
N ASP A 268 -0.30 -3.18 9.92
CA ASP A 268 -0.30 -3.10 11.40
C ASP A 268 0.59 -1.96 11.88
N PHE A 269 1.77 -1.80 11.26
CA PHE A 269 2.70 -0.75 11.64
C PHE A 269 2.13 0.64 11.39
N VAL A 270 1.50 0.88 10.23
CA VAL A 270 0.81 2.14 9.92
C VAL A 270 -0.29 2.42 10.96
N PHE A 271 -1.12 1.45 11.33
CA PHE A 271 -2.12 1.64 12.38
C PHE A 271 -1.48 2.09 13.69
N ARG A 272 -0.43 1.43 14.16
CA ARG A 272 0.25 1.83 15.39
C ARG A 272 0.89 3.22 15.29
N CYS A 273 1.45 3.57 14.15
CA CYS A 273 2.01 4.91 13.91
C CYS A 273 0.95 6.00 13.99
N VAL A 274 -0.19 5.81 13.30
CA VAL A 274 -1.25 6.82 13.28
C VAL A 274 -1.99 6.93 14.62
N GLU A 275 -2.11 5.83 15.37
CA GLU A 275 -2.62 5.83 16.73
C GLU A 275 -1.73 6.66 17.69
N ALA A 276 -0.41 6.51 17.57
CA ALA A 276 0.55 7.22 18.43
C ALA A 276 0.71 8.69 18.04
N ALA A 277 0.68 9.01 16.74
CA ALA A 277 0.80 10.38 16.25
C ALA A 277 -0.46 11.20 16.53
N GLY A 278 -1.65 10.61 16.35
CA GLY A 278 -2.90 11.35 16.32
C GLY A 278 -3.12 12.11 15.00
N ARG A 279 -4.39 12.40 14.70
CA ARG A 279 -4.81 12.89 13.38
C ARG A 279 -4.11 14.15 12.92
N GLU A 280 -3.91 15.10 13.82
CA GLU A 280 -3.35 16.43 13.49
C GLU A 280 -1.86 16.39 13.12
N GLN A 281 -1.16 15.29 13.45
CA GLN A 281 0.25 15.10 13.17
C GLN A 281 0.50 14.18 11.95
N ILE A 282 -0.55 13.92 11.16
CA ILE A 282 -0.51 13.09 9.95
C ILE A 282 -0.79 13.97 8.74
N HIS A 283 0.13 13.99 7.77
CA HIS A 283 0.01 14.83 6.59
C HIS A 283 0.09 14.03 5.31
N HIS A 284 -0.83 14.29 4.40
CA HIS A 284 -0.84 13.79 3.03
C HIS A 284 -0.13 14.80 2.11
N ILE A 285 0.88 14.34 1.38
CA ILE A 285 1.53 15.11 0.32
C ILE A 285 0.87 14.71 -1.00
N PRO A 286 -0.02 15.55 -1.60
CA PRO A 286 -0.82 15.20 -2.78
C PRO A 286 0.01 15.28 -4.06
N ARG A 287 1.03 14.42 -4.14
CA ARG A 287 1.94 14.27 -5.26
C ARG A 287 2.38 12.83 -5.42
N ILE A 288 2.57 12.38 -6.67
CA ILE A 288 3.20 11.11 -6.95
C ILE A 288 4.69 11.24 -6.59
N LEU A 289 5.09 10.60 -5.48
CA LEU A 289 6.47 10.59 -5.00
C LEU A 289 7.09 9.19 -5.02
N TYR A 290 6.31 8.18 -5.35
CA TYR A 290 6.71 6.78 -5.34
C TYR A 290 6.17 6.06 -6.56
N HIS A 291 7.01 5.22 -7.18
CA HIS A 291 6.72 4.40 -8.34
C HIS A 291 6.82 2.92 -7.98
N TRP A 292 5.68 2.24 -7.86
CA TRP A 292 5.60 0.83 -7.51
C TRP A 292 5.78 -0.04 -8.76
N ARG A 293 6.88 -0.81 -8.81
CA ARG A 293 7.18 -1.71 -9.93
C ARG A 293 6.28 -2.94 -9.93
N CYS A 294 5.59 -3.15 -11.04
CA CYS A 294 4.71 -4.30 -11.21
C CYS A 294 5.40 -5.42 -11.96
N HIS A 295 5.48 -6.60 -11.36
CA HIS A 295 5.91 -7.84 -11.99
C HIS A 295 4.93 -8.98 -11.69
N GLU A 296 5.03 -10.09 -12.45
CA GLU A 296 4.05 -11.18 -12.40
C GLU A 296 3.86 -11.80 -11.01
N ASP A 297 4.88 -11.77 -10.16
CA ASP A 297 4.86 -12.28 -8.79
C ASP A 297 4.49 -11.22 -7.74
N SER A 298 4.27 -9.98 -8.16
CA SER A 298 3.88 -8.91 -7.23
C SER A 298 2.43 -9.06 -6.77
N THR A 299 2.13 -8.62 -5.54
CA THR A 299 0.76 -8.60 -5.01
C THR A 299 -0.17 -7.74 -5.87
N ALA A 300 0.40 -6.76 -6.58
CA ALA A 300 -0.32 -5.88 -7.51
C ALA A 300 -0.82 -6.59 -8.78
N GLU A 301 -0.09 -7.60 -9.28
CA GLU A 301 -0.43 -8.36 -10.49
C GLU A 301 -1.17 -9.67 -10.16
N ASN A 302 -0.76 -10.39 -9.11
CA ASN A 302 -1.33 -11.68 -8.72
C ASN A 302 -1.70 -11.74 -7.23
N PRO A 303 -2.80 -11.09 -6.81
CA PRO A 303 -3.25 -11.09 -5.43
C PRO A 303 -3.51 -12.50 -4.85
N GLU A 304 -3.90 -13.46 -5.72
CA GLU A 304 -4.23 -14.83 -5.28
C GLU A 304 -3.01 -15.63 -4.82
N SER A 305 -1.80 -15.26 -5.24
CA SER A 305 -0.55 -15.90 -4.79
C SER A 305 -0.23 -15.65 -3.33
N LYS A 306 -0.81 -14.58 -2.74
CA LYS A 306 -0.52 -14.14 -1.37
C LYS A 306 -1.79 -14.05 -0.50
N MET A 307 -2.65 -15.07 -0.56
CA MET A 307 -3.90 -15.08 0.24
C MET A 307 -3.65 -14.88 1.75
N TYR A 308 -2.51 -15.34 2.27
CA TYR A 308 -2.12 -15.14 3.66
C TYR A 308 -1.97 -13.65 4.04
N ALA A 309 -1.60 -12.79 3.07
CA ALA A 309 -1.47 -11.36 3.29
C ALA A 309 -2.84 -10.70 3.59
N PHE A 310 -3.91 -11.19 2.94
CA PHE A 310 -5.26 -10.69 3.20
C PHE A 310 -5.80 -11.15 4.56
N ASP A 311 -5.39 -12.33 5.03
CA ASP A 311 -5.67 -12.79 6.40
C ASP A 311 -4.90 -11.95 7.43
N ALA A 312 -3.64 -11.62 7.14
CA ALA A 312 -2.82 -10.76 7.98
C ALA A 312 -3.40 -9.33 8.05
N GLY A 313 -3.88 -8.78 6.93
CA GLY A 313 -4.54 -7.47 6.90
C GLY A 313 -5.82 -7.42 7.75
N ALA A 314 -6.65 -8.47 7.70
CA ALA A 314 -7.82 -8.57 8.58
C ALA A 314 -7.41 -8.60 10.07
N ARG A 315 -6.31 -9.32 10.42
CA ARG A 315 -5.77 -9.32 11.78
C ARG A 315 -5.21 -7.96 12.19
N ALA A 316 -4.56 -7.22 11.29
CA ALA A 316 -4.05 -5.88 11.55
C ALA A 316 -5.18 -4.90 11.91
N ILE A 317 -6.27 -4.91 11.14
CA ILE A 317 -7.47 -4.11 11.44
C ILE A 317 -8.08 -4.53 12.78
N LYS A 318 -8.22 -5.84 13.03
CA LYS A 318 -8.75 -6.34 14.31
C LYS A 318 -7.89 -5.89 15.48
N ALA A 319 -6.55 -5.98 15.35
CA ALA A 319 -5.61 -5.55 16.37
C ALA A 319 -5.69 -4.04 16.65
N HIS A 320 -5.94 -3.20 15.61
CA HIS A 320 -6.23 -1.78 15.79
C HIS A 320 -7.45 -1.57 16.70
N TYR A 321 -8.59 -2.20 16.37
CA TYR A 321 -9.80 -2.05 17.15
C TYR A 321 -9.67 -2.60 18.57
N ASP A 322 -8.89 -3.69 18.76
CA ASP A 322 -8.61 -4.21 20.08
C ASP A 322 -7.80 -3.24 20.94
N ARG A 323 -6.82 -2.54 20.36
CA ARG A 323 -6.03 -1.51 21.06
C ARG A 323 -6.87 -0.31 21.51
N ILE A 324 -7.85 0.08 20.70
CA ILE A 324 -8.75 1.20 21.05
C ILE A 324 -10.01 0.76 21.83
N GLY A 325 -10.12 -0.54 22.17
CA GLY A 325 -11.21 -1.07 22.99
C GLY A 325 -12.58 -1.14 22.30
N VAL A 326 -12.62 -1.22 20.97
CA VAL A 326 -13.87 -1.30 20.19
C VAL A 326 -14.11 -2.75 19.73
N PRO A 327 -15.19 -3.41 20.19
CA PRO A 327 -15.48 -4.78 19.79
C PRO A 327 -15.99 -4.86 18.36
N VAL A 328 -15.28 -5.61 17.51
CA VAL A 328 -15.60 -5.77 16.10
C VAL A 328 -15.33 -7.19 15.59
N GLU A 329 -16.02 -7.55 14.52
CA GLU A 329 -15.66 -8.63 13.60
C GLU A 329 -15.16 -8.02 12.28
N ILE A 330 -14.10 -8.61 11.70
CA ILE A 330 -13.57 -8.17 10.40
C ILE A 330 -13.93 -9.21 9.35
N GLU A 331 -14.70 -8.78 8.38
CA GLU A 331 -15.11 -9.58 7.23
C GLU A 331 -14.25 -9.18 6.02
N LYS A 332 -13.86 -10.16 5.19
CA LYS A 332 -13.23 -9.88 3.90
C LYS A 332 -14.29 -9.38 2.92
N GLY A 333 -13.99 -8.31 2.20
CA GLY A 333 -14.87 -7.74 1.20
C GLY A 333 -14.99 -8.62 -0.07
N GLU A 334 -15.80 -8.18 -1.03
CA GLU A 334 -15.97 -8.84 -2.33
C GLU A 334 -14.67 -8.87 -3.14
N TYR A 335 -13.80 -7.89 -2.95
CA TYR A 335 -12.51 -7.77 -3.62
C TYR A 335 -11.37 -8.01 -2.63
N LEU A 336 -10.31 -8.69 -3.07
CA LEU A 336 -9.11 -8.93 -2.26
C LEU A 336 -8.50 -7.61 -1.81
N GLY A 337 -8.11 -7.54 -0.55
CA GLY A 337 -7.55 -6.33 0.08
C GLY A 337 -8.59 -5.33 0.56
N LEU A 338 -9.89 -5.57 0.33
CA LEU A 338 -10.95 -4.80 0.95
C LEU A 338 -11.54 -5.53 2.15
N TYR A 339 -11.80 -4.80 3.20
CA TYR A 339 -12.33 -5.31 4.47
C TYR A 339 -13.58 -4.56 4.86
N ARG A 340 -14.44 -5.24 5.60
CA ARG A 340 -15.64 -4.68 6.21
C ARG A 340 -15.59 -4.87 7.71
N THR A 341 -15.65 -3.78 8.45
CA THR A 341 -15.78 -3.82 9.91
C THR A 341 -17.25 -3.93 10.30
N LYS A 342 -17.56 -4.97 11.08
CA LYS A 342 -18.85 -5.15 11.71
C LYS A 342 -18.71 -4.85 13.19
N PHE A 343 -19.28 -3.73 13.62
CA PHE A 343 -19.29 -3.31 15.02
C PHE A 343 -20.23 -4.17 15.86
N LEU A 344 -19.76 -4.61 17.01
CA LEU A 344 -20.51 -5.45 17.95
C LEU A 344 -21.00 -4.57 19.12
N TRP A 345 -22.09 -3.87 18.88
CA TRP A 345 -22.66 -2.97 19.90
C TRP A 345 -23.44 -3.79 20.92
N GLU A 346 -23.10 -3.64 22.20
CA GLU A 346 -23.87 -4.19 23.33
C GLU A 346 -25.14 -3.36 23.54
N GLU A 347 -25.02 -2.05 23.48
CA GLU A 347 -26.15 -1.12 23.52
C GLU A 347 -26.53 -0.64 22.12
N LYS A 348 -27.80 -0.45 21.90
CA LYS A 348 -28.35 0.08 20.65
C LYS A 348 -28.78 1.50 20.84
N PRO A 349 -27.94 2.52 20.57
CA PRO A 349 -28.33 3.90 20.72
C PRO A 349 -29.47 4.28 19.78
N LEU A 350 -30.34 5.20 20.21
CA LEU A 350 -31.38 5.72 19.32
C LEU A 350 -30.77 6.52 18.19
N ILE A 351 -31.15 6.19 16.95
CA ILE A 351 -30.72 6.92 15.75
C ILE A 351 -31.88 7.78 15.24
N SER A 352 -31.68 9.09 15.23
CA SER A 352 -32.64 10.04 14.65
C SER A 352 -32.28 10.28 13.16
N ILE A 353 -33.20 9.95 12.26
CA ILE A 353 -33.05 10.21 10.82
C ILE A 353 -33.76 11.52 10.49
N ILE A 354 -33.01 12.52 10.07
CA ILE A 354 -33.54 13.83 9.67
C ILE A 354 -33.63 13.89 8.16
N ILE A 355 -34.85 14.00 7.61
CA ILE A 355 -35.11 14.04 6.18
C ILE A 355 -35.69 15.39 5.80
N PRO A 356 -34.90 16.30 5.21
CA PRO A 356 -35.45 17.56 4.68
C PRO A 356 -36.36 17.24 3.48
N ASN A 357 -37.58 17.73 3.49
CA ASN A 357 -38.51 17.51 2.39
C ASN A 357 -39.28 18.78 2.06
N LYS A 358 -39.53 19.03 0.77
CA LYS A 358 -40.41 20.07 0.26
C LYS A 358 -41.08 19.59 -1.03
N ASP A 359 -42.41 19.42 -1.00
CA ASP A 359 -43.27 19.15 -2.16
C ASP A 359 -42.95 17.86 -2.99
N HIS A 360 -42.19 16.91 -2.43
CA HIS A 360 -41.78 15.66 -3.04
C HIS A 360 -42.25 14.43 -2.26
N ILE A 361 -43.60 14.29 -2.13
CA ILE A 361 -44.18 13.26 -1.27
C ILE A 361 -43.86 11.84 -1.69
N ASP A 362 -43.79 11.57 -3.02
CA ASP A 362 -43.49 10.24 -3.53
C ASP A 362 -42.02 9.85 -3.27
N ASP A 363 -41.08 10.82 -3.32
CA ASP A 363 -39.68 10.60 -2.98
C ASP A 363 -39.51 10.36 -1.48
N LEU A 364 -40.21 11.12 -0.65
CA LEU A 364 -40.24 10.94 0.81
C LEU A 364 -40.77 9.54 1.16
N LYS A 365 -41.91 9.14 0.55
CA LYS A 365 -42.51 7.83 0.79
C LYS A 365 -41.50 6.71 0.41
N ARG A 366 -40.89 6.75 -0.76
CA ARG A 366 -39.88 5.76 -1.17
C ARG A 366 -38.68 5.72 -0.21
N CYS A 367 -38.27 6.87 0.31
CA CYS A 367 -37.19 6.96 1.30
C CYS A 367 -37.57 6.25 2.60
N ILE A 368 -38.75 6.54 3.13
CA ILE A 368 -39.28 5.93 4.37
C ILE A 368 -39.47 4.43 4.19
N ASP A 369 -40.18 4.02 3.13
CA ASP A 369 -40.39 2.59 2.80
C ASP A 369 -39.06 1.84 2.70
N SER A 370 -38.02 2.44 2.08
CA SER A 370 -36.69 1.86 1.97
C SER A 370 -35.98 1.72 3.32
N ILE A 371 -36.15 2.69 4.23
CA ILE A 371 -35.59 2.62 5.59
C ILE A 371 -36.28 1.49 6.36
N GLU A 372 -37.62 1.43 6.32
CA GLU A 372 -38.39 0.40 7.01
C GLU A 372 -38.12 -1.02 6.49
N GLU A 373 -37.97 -1.18 5.19
CA GLU A 373 -37.74 -2.47 4.55
C GLU A 373 -36.30 -2.97 4.74
N LYS A 374 -35.29 -2.09 4.57
CA LYS A 374 -33.89 -2.47 4.44
C LYS A 374 -33.06 -2.30 5.70
N ALA A 375 -33.47 -1.40 6.62
CA ALA A 375 -32.74 -1.23 7.85
C ALA A 375 -32.88 -2.45 8.76
N THR A 376 -31.74 -3.02 9.16
CA THR A 376 -31.67 -4.12 10.14
C THR A 376 -31.62 -3.59 11.58
N TYR A 377 -31.25 -2.32 11.75
CA TYR A 377 -31.22 -1.64 13.04
C TYR A 377 -32.61 -1.04 13.34
N ARG A 378 -33.14 -1.28 14.55
CA ARG A 378 -34.55 -0.99 14.90
C ARG A 378 -34.70 -0.07 16.13
N ASN A 379 -33.69 0.73 16.43
CA ASN A 379 -33.78 1.66 17.56
C ASN A 379 -33.46 3.10 17.14
#